data_af912e8ed50512ececdbee1e4e3bc79e
#
_entry.id   af912e8ed50512ececdbee1e4e3bc79e
#
_cell.length_a   1.000
_cell.length_b   1.000
_cell.length_c   1.000
_cell.angle_alpha   90.00
_cell.angle_beta   90.00
_cell.angle_gamma   90.00
#
_symmetry.space_group_name_H-M   'P 1'
#
loop_
_entity.id
_entity.type
_entity.pdbx_description
1 polymer ?
#
loop_
_entity_poly.entity_id
_entity_poly.type
_entity_poly.pdbx_seq_one_letter_code
_entity_poly.pdbx_strand_id
1 'polypeptide(L)'
;MERDEWKVEFSWVKAHAGQRGNQLAGRLAKEASSSKDIEECYKRIQKSTVTSELKEQCLKQWQNEWGKTTEEATTKSFFPHIEDRLQLRINTTPNFTAIVTGHGNIKTYLHKFKIIENPKFPCNKGDQTVDHIIYSCKLQEQERDRLKAAITKSEQWPVSKNKLALKYYDNFQRFTDNIVLNKEEGNKLQNINRIG
;
A
#
# COMPACT_ATOMS: atom_id res chain seq x y z
N MET A 1 -7.88 33.32 -55.85
CA MET A 1 -7.51 32.12 -55.05
C MET A 1 -8.62 31.93 -54.05
N GLU A 2 -9.58 31.07 -54.34
CA GLU A 2 -10.61 30.62 -53.42
C GLU A 2 -9.91 29.83 -52.33
N ARG A 3 -10.13 30.18 -51.05
CA ARG A 3 -9.69 29.39 -49.94
C ARG A 3 -10.65 28.22 -49.80
N ASP A 4 -10.20 26.99 -50.09
CA ASP A 4 -10.96 25.80 -49.77
C ASP A 4 -11.19 25.75 -48.25
N GLU A 5 -12.43 25.95 -47.82
CA GLU A 5 -12.84 25.83 -46.45
C GLU A 5 -12.94 24.33 -46.09
N TRP A 6 -11.89 23.83 -45.48
CA TRP A 6 -11.88 22.46 -45.00
C TRP A 6 -12.79 22.31 -43.77
N LYS A 7 -13.81 21.45 -43.85
CA LYS A 7 -14.61 21.08 -42.72
C LYS A 7 -13.93 19.89 -42.01
N VAL A 8 -13.38 20.14 -40.81
CA VAL A 8 -12.72 19.11 -40.01
C VAL A 8 -13.68 18.60 -38.95
N GLU A 9 -13.94 17.31 -38.95
CA GLU A 9 -14.77 16.65 -37.94
C GLU A 9 -13.87 15.75 -37.06
N PHE A 10 -14.06 15.83 -35.75
CA PHE A 10 -13.33 14.98 -34.75
C PHE A 10 -14.25 13.90 -34.23
N SER A 11 -13.82 12.66 -34.33
CA SER A 11 -14.52 11.53 -33.73
C SER A 11 -13.56 10.66 -32.89
N TRP A 12 -14.06 10.13 -31.76
CA TRP A 12 -13.28 9.20 -30.98
C TRP A 12 -13.29 7.80 -31.63
N VAL A 13 -12.10 7.24 -31.78
CA VAL A 13 -11.91 5.92 -32.35
C VAL A 13 -11.17 5.02 -31.36
N LYS A 14 -11.74 3.85 -31.08
CA LYS A 14 -11.07 2.84 -30.22
C LYS A 14 -9.78 2.36 -30.89
N ALA A 15 -8.66 2.39 -30.17
CA ALA A 15 -7.39 1.84 -30.64
C ALA A 15 -7.54 0.34 -30.96
N HIS A 16 -6.88 -0.12 -32.04
CA HIS A 16 -6.89 -1.52 -32.52
C HIS A 16 -8.29 -2.09 -32.86
N ALA A 17 -9.27 -1.24 -33.19
CA ALA A 17 -10.62 -1.66 -33.54
C ALA A 17 -10.81 -1.96 -35.05
N GLY A 18 -9.72 -2.23 -35.79
CA GLY A 18 -9.80 -2.61 -37.20
C GLY A 18 -10.01 -1.45 -38.18
N GLN A 19 -10.07 -0.21 -37.72
CA GLN A 19 -10.26 0.96 -38.62
C GLN A 19 -9.01 1.19 -39.47
N ARG A 20 -9.16 1.04 -40.77
CA ARG A 20 -8.09 1.08 -41.78
C ARG A 20 -7.24 2.34 -41.71
N GLY A 21 -7.89 3.53 -41.57
CA GLY A 21 -7.19 4.81 -41.47
C GLY A 21 -6.29 4.90 -40.22
N ASN A 22 -6.80 4.47 -39.08
CA ASN A 22 -6.06 4.48 -37.80
C ASN A 22 -4.90 3.45 -37.82
N GLN A 23 -5.10 2.25 -38.42
CA GLN A 23 -4.05 1.26 -38.59
C GLN A 23 -2.95 1.76 -39.51
N LEU A 24 -3.32 2.42 -40.63
CA LEU A 24 -2.35 3.00 -41.56
C LEU A 24 -1.54 4.11 -40.89
N ALA A 25 -2.18 5.02 -40.16
CA ALA A 25 -1.52 6.11 -39.46
C ALA A 25 -0.53 5.55 -38.39
N GLY A 26 -0.93 4.52 -37.64
CA GLY A 26 -0.06 3.86 -36.67
C GLY A 26 1.13 3.16 -37.32
N ARG A 27 0.94 2.51 -38.49
CA ARG A 27 2.04 1.90 -39.22
C ARG A 27 3.02 2.95 -39.74
N LEU A 28 2.53 4.01 -40.40
CA LEU A 28 3.36 5.07 -40.93
C LEU A 28 4.14 5.81 -39.82
N ALA A 29 3.52 6.05 -38.66
CA ALA A 29 4.20 6.63 -37.51
C ALA A 29 5.33 5.73 -37.00
N LYS A 30 5.10 4.40 -36.95
CA LYS A 30 6.11 3.45 -36.55
C LYS A 30 7.26 3.33 -37.55
N GLU A 31 6.95 3.31 -38.86
CA GLU A 31 7.94 3.32 -39.92
C GLU A 31 8.80 4.59 -39.87
N ALA A 32 8.15 5.77 -39.71
CA ALA A 32 8.85 7.05 -39.58
C ALA A 32 9.76 7.10 -38.35
N SER A 33 9.30 6.60 -37.20
CA SER A 33 10.10 6.57 -35.97
C SER A 33 11.30 5.62 -36.02
N SER A 34 11.28 4.64 -36.93
CA SER A 34 12.35 3.66 -37.12
C SER A 34 13.31 4.01 -38.28
N SER A 35 12.95 5.02 -39.08
CA SER A 35 13.76 5.46 -40.24
C SER A 35 14.95 6.28 -39.73
N LYS A 36 16.17 5.89 -40.20
CA LYS A 36 17.40 6.64 -39.90
C LYS A 36 17.63 7.80 -40.88
N ASP A 37 16.86 7.86 -41.96
CA ASP A 37 17.03 8.83 -43.06
C ASP A 37 16.16 10.11 -42.88
N ILE A 38 15.36 10.12 -41.81
CA ILE A 38 14.51 11.28 -41.52
C ILE A 38 15.25 12.14 -40.45
N GLU A 39 15.48 13.41 -40.80
CA GLU A 39 16.05 14.37 -39.86
C GLU A 39 15.10 14.57 -38.65
N GLU A 40 15.63 14.40 -37.45
CA GLU A 40 14.85 14.61 -36.23
C GLU A 40 14.44 16.07 -36.08
N CYS A 41 13.21 16.40 -36.40
CA CYS A 41 12.64 17.76 -36.26
C CYS A 41 12.42 18.20 -34.81
N TYR A 42 12.35 17.23 -33.88
CA TYR A 42 12.03 17.49 -32.48
C TYR A 42 12.89 16.68 -31.54
N LYS A 43 13.82 17.38 -30.86
CA LYS A 43 14.81 16.76 -29.94
C LYS A 43 14.42 16.88 -28.47
N ARG A 44 13.20 17.30 -28.14
CA ARG A 44 12.77 17.48 -26.74
C ARG A 44 12.01 16.25 -26.25
N ILE A 45 12.46 15.69 -25.15
CA ILE A 45 11.76 14.61 -24.48
C ILE A 45 10.53 15.18 -23.77
N GLN A 46 9.40 14.50 -23.88
CA GLN A 46 8.19 14.88 -23.16
C GLN A 46 8.42 14.82 -21.64
N LYS A 47 7.98 15.86 -20.92
CA LYS A 47 8.08 15.92 -19.46
C LYS A 47 7.46 14.69 -18.78
N SER A 48 6.33 14.19 -19.31
CA SER A 48 5.66 12.98 -18.80
C SER A 48 6.55 11.74 -18.87
N THR A 49 7.32 11.58 -19.97
CA THR A 49 8.26 10.46 -20.14
C THR A 49 9.35 10.51 -19.08
N VAL A 50 10.02 11.66 -18.93
CA VAL A 50 11.06 11.85 -17.91
C VAL A 50 10.51 11.61 -16.50
N THR A 51 9.31 12.14 -16.21
CA THR A 51 8.68 11.95 -14.90
C THR A 51 8.36 10.48 -14.63
N SER A 52 7.90 9.74 -15.65
CA SER A 52 7.59 8.31 -15.51
C SER A 52 8.86 7.47 -15.28
N GLU A 53 9.92 7.74 -16.03
CA GLU A 53 11.21 7.07 -15.88
C GLU A 53 11.83 7.33 -14.51
N LEU A 54 11.84 8.59 -14.05
CA LEU A 54 12.33 8.94 -12.73
C LEU A 54 11.53 8.27 -11.62
N LYS A 55 10.19 8.25 -11.75
CA LYS A 55 9.32 7.57 -10.79
C LYS A 55 9.63 6.07 -10.71
N GLU A 56 9.81 5.41 -11.84
CA GLU A 56 10.16 4.00 -11.89
C GLU A 56 11.52 3.73 -11.23
N GLN A 57 12.53 4.56 -11.51
CA GLN A 57 13.85 4.46 -10.90
C GLN A 57 13.78 4.66 -9.39
N CYS A 58 13.06 5.69 -8.91
CA CYS A 58 12.86 5.94 -7.49
C CYS A 58 12.16 4.78 -6.78
N LEU A 59 11.13 4.18 -7.40
CA LEU A 59 10.44 3.03 -6.82
C LEU A 59 11.35 1.80 -6.73
N LYS A 60 12.15 1.54 -7.77
CA LYS A 60 13.14 0.45 -7.77
C LYS A 60 14.20 0.65 -6.66
N GLN A 61 14.72 1.87 -6.54
CA GLN A 61 15.67 2.19 -5.48
C GLN A 61 15.05 2.02 -4.11
N TRP A 62 13.87 2.58 -3.88
CA TRP A 62 13.16 2.46 -2.61
C TRP A 62 12.84 1.01 -2.26
N GLN A 63 12.35 0.21 -3.22
CA GLN A 63 12.12 -1.22 -2.99
C GLN A 63 13.41 -1.97 -2.62
N ASN A 64 14.54 -1.60 -3.22
CA ASN A 64 15.83 -2.20 -2.90
C ASN A 64 16.27 -1.84 -1.47
N GLU A 65 16.13 -0.59 -1.06
CA GLU A 65 16.40 -0.15 0.31
C GLU A 65 15.45 -0.80 1.32
N TRP A 66 14.16 -0.87 0.99
CA TRP A 66 13.16 -1.57 1.76
C TRP A 66 13.49 -3.06 1.94
N GLY A 67 14.00 -3.70 0.90
CA GLY A 67 14.48 -5.09 0.93
C GLY A 67 15.62 -5.32 1.92
N LYS A 68 16.48 -4.34 2.12
CA LYS A 68 17.63 -4.41 3.05
C LYS A 68 17.24 -4.20 4.52
N THR A 69 16.07 -3.66 4.81
CA THR A 69 15.60 -3.56 6.20
C THR A 69 15.45 -4.94 6.81
N THR A 70 15.68 -5.06 8.12
CA THR A 70 15.59 -6.34 8.83
C THR A 70 14.23 -6.99 8.63
N GLU A 71 14.18 -8.32 8.51
CA GLU A 71 12.94 -9.09 8.38
C GLU A 71 12.01 -8.93 9.59
N GLU A 72 12.56 -8.50 10.73
CA GLU A 72 11.83 -8.22 11.97
C GLU A 72 10.97 -6.96 11.91
N ALA A 73 11.10 -6.14 10.87
CA ALA A 73 10.27 -4.96 10.71
C ALA A 73 8.80 -5.36 10.49
N THR A 74 7.97 -5.11 11.50
CA THR A 74 6.54 -5.45 11.48
C THR A 74 5.85 -4.95 10.21
N THR A 75 6.11 -3.72 9.81
CA THR A 75 5.52 -3.12 8.59
C THR A 75 5.87 -3.90 7.33
N LYS A 76 7.10 -4.42 7.23
CA LYS A 76 7.55 -5.22 6.08
C LYS A 76 6.76 -6.52 5.94
N SER A 77 6.35 -7.12 7.05
CA SER A 77 5.51 -8.33 7.03
C SER A 77 4.09 -8.09 6.49
N PHE A 78 3.59 -6.85 6.60
CA PHE A 78 2.31 -6.43 5.99
C PHE A 78 2.50 -5.98 4.55
N PHE A 79 3.56 -5.23 4.26
CA PHE A 79 3.85 -4.64 2.96
C PHE A 79 5.27 -4.98 2.50
N PRO A 80 5.53 -6.20 2.04
CA PRO A 80 6.84 -6.59 1.51
C PRO A 80 7.21 -5.81 0.25
N HIS A 81 6.20 -5.42 -0.53
CA HIS A 81 6.37 -4.59 -1.73
C HIS A 81 5.81 -3.19 -1.49
N ILE A 82 6.62 -2.18 -1.78
CA ILE A 82 6.24 -0.77 -1.61
C ILE A 82 5.07 -0.38 -2.50
N GLU A 83 5.03 -0.90 -3.72
CA GLU A 83 3.95 -0.63 -4.67
C GLU A 83 2.59 -1.05 -4.13
N ASP A 84 2.50 -2.20 -3.46
CA ASP A 84 1.26 -2.68 -2.83
C ASP A 84 0.71 -1.64 -1.85
N ARG A 85 1.60 -1.04 -1.03
CA ARG A 85 1.21 0.00 -0.07
C ARG A 85 0.80 1.30 -0.74
N LEU A 86 1.48 1.70 -1.82
CA LEU A 86 1.20 2.95 -2.54
C LEU A 86 -0.10 2.91 -3.34
N GLN A 87 -0.51 1.74 -3.81
CA GLN A 87 -1.75 1.56 -4.55
C GLN A 87 -2.99 1.51 -3.62
N LEU A 88 -2.78 1.15 -2.35
CA LEU A 88 -3.88 1.06 -1.38
C LEU A 88 -4.35 2.45 -0.93
N ARG A 89 -5.64 2.69 -1.15
CA ARG A 89 -6.35 3.81 -0.52
C ARG A 89 -6.89 3.34 0.83
N ILE A 90 -6.04 3.43 1.86
CA ILE A 90 -6.43 3.02 3.21
C ILE A 90 -6.83 4.22 4.05
N ASN A 91 -7.90 4.05 4.79
CA ASN A 91 -8.26 4.95 5.88
C ASN A 91 -7.53 4.46 7.14
N THR A 92 -6.50 5.19 7.58
CA THR A 92 -5.66 4.78 8.70
C THR A 92 -6.30 5.20 10.03
N THR A 93 -6.61 4.22 10.88
CA THR A 93 -6.98 4.47 12.28
C THR A 93 -5.77 4.30 13.19
N PRO A 94 -5.79 4.85 14.43
CA PRO A 94 -4.69 4.69 15.37
C PRO A 94 -4.35 3.22 15.67
N ASN A 95 -5.37 2.37 15.86
CA ASN A 95 -5.17 0.95 16.12
C ASN A 95 -4.61 0.21 14.90
N PHE A 96 -5.14 0.48 13.70
CA PHE A 96 -4.60 -0.09 12.46
C PHE A 96 -3.13 0.29 12.30
N THR A 97 -2.80 1.56 12.49
CA THR A 97 -1.42 2.05 12.39
C THR A 97 -0.52 1.37 13.42
N ALA A 98 -0.96 1.26 14.69
CA ALA A 98 -0.19 0.59 15.74
C ALA A 98 0.10 -0.89 15.40
N ILE A 99 -0.90 -1.61 14.91
CA ILE A 99 -0.75 -3.03 14.52
C ILE A 99 0.20 -3.18 13.33
N VAL A 100 0.01 -2.38 12.27
CA VAL A 100 0.82 -2.50 11.05
C VAL A 100 2.27 -2.07 11.26
N THR A 101 2.50 -1.08 12.11
CA THR A 101 3.87 -0.61 12.41
C THR A 101 4.52 -1.35 13.57
N GLY A 102 3.74 -1.99 14.44
CA GLY A 102 4.23 -2.56 15.71
C GLY A 102 4.57 -1.49 16.75
N HIS A 103 4.14 -0.24 16.54
CA HIS A 103 4.45 0.92 17.38
C HIS A 103 3.22 1.40 18.18
N GLY A 104 3.39 2.51 18.90
CA GLY A 104 2.29 3.12 19.67
C GLY A 104 1.92 2.29 20.91
N ASN A 105 0.63 1.99 21.10
CA ASN A 105 0.13 1.33 22.31
C ASN A 105 0.34 -0.20 22.34
N ILE A 106 1.39 -0.72 21.71
CA ILE A 106 1.81 -2.12 21.79
C ILE A 106 2.78 -2.28 22.95
N LYS A 107 2.46 -3.11 23.94
CA LYS A 107 3.27 -3.23 25.16
C LYS A 107 4.72 -3.67 24.91
N THR A 108 4.96 -4.56 23.97
CA THR A 108 6.33 -4.93 23.59
C THR A 108 7.13 -3.74 23.04
N TYR A 109 6.50 -2.85 22.30
CA TYR A 109 7.13 -1.61 21.83
C TYR A 109 7.40 -0.67 22.99
N LEU A 110 6.41 -0.39 23.85
CA LEU A 110 6.56 0.48 25.01
C LEU A 110 7.63 -0.04 26.00
N HIS A 111 7.68 -1.35 26.22
CA HIS A 111 8.69 -1.98 27.05
C HIS A 111 10.10 -1.85 26.47
N LYS A 112 10.27 -2.04 25.14
CA LYS A 112 11.54 -1.83 24.44
C LYS A 112 12.14 -0.43 24.70
N PHE A 113 11.29 0.58 24.80
CA PHE A 113 11.68 1.96 25.10
C PHE A 113 11.62 2.31 26.58
N LYS A 114 11.48 1.32 27.49
CA LYS A 114 11.44 1.49 28.93
C LYS A 114 10.32 2.45 29.42
N ILE A 115 9.24 2.58 28.64
CA ILE A 115 8.07 3.38 29.01
C ILE A 115 7.20 2.63 30.00
N ILE A 116 7.17 1.30 29.89
CA ILE A 116 6.51 0.39 30.83
C ILE A 116 7.47 -0.72 31.28
N GLU A 117 7.24 -1.27 32.47
CA GLU A 117 8.10 -2.31 33.03
C GLU A 117 7.78 -3.71 32.51
N ASN A 118 6.54 -3.96 32.10
CA ASN A 118 6.07 -5.30 31.77
C ASN A 118 5.40 -5.36 30.40
N PRO A 119 5.92 -6.16 29.43
CA PRO A 119 5.33 -6.31 28.10
C PRO A 119 4.14 -7.28 28.07
N LYS A 120 3.85 -7.99 29.18
CA LYS A 120 2.80 -9.02 29.24
C LYS A 120 1.41 -8.39 28.99
N PHE A 121 0.63 -9.12 28.24
CA PHE A 121 -0.76 -8.72 27.96
C PHE A 121 -1.69 -9.21 29.09
N PRO A 122 -2.81 -8.51 29.37
CA PRO A 122 -3.75 -8.93 30.42
C PRO A 122 -4.35 -10.32 30.25
N CYS A 123 -4.22 -10.93 29.08
CA CYS A 123 -4.63 -12.32 28.84
C CYS A 123 -3.73 -13.37 29.55
N ASN A 124 -2.61 -12.95 30.13
CA ASN A 124 -1.61 -13.78 30.84
C ASN A 124 -1.01 -14.93 30.01
N LYS A 125 -1.15 -14.90 28.66
CA LYS A 125 -0.64 -15.96 27.77
C LYS A 125 0.62 -15.58 26.99
N GLY A 126 1.25 -14.47 27.33
CA GLY A 126 2.48 -13.98 26.70
C GLY A 126 2.54 -12.47 26.57
N ASP A 127 3.59 -12.02 25.91
CA ASP A 127 3.80 -10.61 25.63
C ASP A 127 2.82 -10.08 24.58
N GLN A 128 2.47 -8.79 24.68
CA GLN A 128 1.61 -8.16 23.69
C GLN A 128 2.41 -7.83 22.42
N THR A 129 2.64 -8.86 21.61
CA THR A 129 3.17 -8.70 20.25
C THR A 129 2.04 -8.54 19.23
N VAL A 130 2.35 -8.03 18.06
CA VAL A 130 1.37 -7.94 16.94
C VAL A 130 0.84 -9.33 16.57
N ASP A 131 1.71 -10.34 16.51
CA ASP A 131 1.31 -11.71 16.21
C ASP A 131 0.39 -12.31 17.27
N HIS A 132 0.70 -12.06 18.55
CA HIS A 132 -0.17 -12.48 19.63
C HIS A 132 -1.56 -11.85 19.53
N ILE A 133 -1.64 -10.56 19.26
CA ILE A 133 -2.91 -9.84 19.12
C ILE A 133 -3.74 -10.43 17.98
N ILE A 134 -3.15 -10.60 16.81
CA ILE A 134 -3.86 -11.04 15.61
C ILE A 134 -4.26 -12.51 15.71
N TYR A 135 -3.34 -13.40 16.11
CA TYR A 135 -3.52 -14.83 15.89
C TYR A 135 -3.89 -15.64 17.13
N SER A 136 -3.55 -15.20 18.33
CA SER A 136 -3.64 -16.08 19.51
C SER A 136 -4.25 -15.47 20.78
N CYS A 137 -4.38 -14.13 20.86
CA CYS A 137 -4.90 -13.50 22.06
C CYS A 137 -6.34 -13.89 22.38
N LYS A 138 -6.59 -14.41 23.59
CA LYS A 138 -7.94 -14.74 24.04
C LYS A 138 -8.86 -13.53 24.17
N LEU A 139 -8.33 -12.37 24.58
CA LEU A 139 -9.12 -11.16 24.73
C LEU A 139 -9.65 -10.63 23.39
N GLN A 140 -9.03 -11.05 22.29
CA GLN A 140 -9.43 -10.64 20.93
C GLN A 140 -10.12 -11.80 20.18
N GLU A 141 -10.56 -12.84 20.87
CA GLU A 141 -11.10 -14.05 20.26
C GLU A 141 -12.37 -13.77 19.45
N GLN A 142 -13.28 -13.00 20.00
CA GLN A 142 -14.55 -12.67 19.35
C GLN A 142 -14.32 -11.90 18.03
N GLU A 143 -13.45 -10.88 18.04
CA GLU A 143 -13.16 -10.10 16.84
C GLU A 143 -12.36 -10.92 15.83
N ARG A 144 -11.44 -11.76 16.31
CA ARG A 144 -10.70 -12.69 15.47
C ARG A 144 -11.60 -13.74 14.82
N ASP A 145 -12.63 -14.23 15.50
CA ASP A 145 -13.54 -15.20 14.92
C ASP A 145 -14.43 -14.58 13.82
N ARG A 146 -14.80 -13.30 13.96
CA ARG A 146 -15.42 -12.53 12.87
C ARG A 146 -14.50 -12.41 11.66
N LEU A 147 -13.22 -12.09 11.89
CA LEU A 147 -12.21 -12.01 10.85
C LEU A 147 -11.99 -13.37 10.17
N LYS A 148 -11.86 -14.46 10.95
CA LYS A 148 -11.76 -15.83 10.44
C LYS A 148 -12.94 -16.21 9.59
N ALA A 149 -14.18 -15.97 10.07
CA ALA A 149 -15.39 -16.31 9.34
C ALA A 149 -15.47 -15.63 7.96
N ALA A 150 -14.91 -14.42 7.83
CA ALA A 150 -14.82 -13.76 6.53
C ALA A 150 -13.77 -14.41 5.61
N ILE A 151 -12.62 -14.81 6.17
CA ILE A 151 -11.48 -15.35 5.42
C ILE A 151 -11.73 -16.81 5.02
N THR A 152 -12.29 -17.62 5.92
CA THR A 152 -12.49 -19.08 5.69
C THR A 152 -13.48 -19.41 4.58
N LYS A 153 -14.21 -18.41 4.07
CA LYS A 153 -15.03 -18.56 2.85
C LYS A 153 -14.19 -18.80 1.59
N SER A 154 -12.93 -18.39 1.58
CA SER A 154 -12.06 -18.44 0.39
C SER A 154 -10.66 -19.01 0.65
N GLU A 155 -10.15 -18.98 1.88
CA GLU A 155 -8.80 -19.44 2.22
C GLU A 155 -8.77 -20.08 3.62
N GLN A 156 -7.76 -20.92 3.85
CA GLN A 156 -7.54 -21.52 5.17
C GLN A 156 -6.90 -20.50 6.13
N TRP A 157 -7.40 -20.44 7.38
CA TRP A 157 -6.75 -19.69 8.46
C TRP A 157 -5.60 -20.48 9.10
N PRO A 158 -4.50 -19.86 9.50
CA PRO A 158 -4.19 -18.43 9.43
C PRO A 158 -3.68 -18.01 8.04
N VAL A 159 -3.98 -16.78 7.65
CA VAL A 159 -3.39 -16.14 6.47
C VAL A 159 -2.26 -15.21 6.86
N SER A 160 -1.36 -14.89 5.92
CA SER A 160 -0.25 -13.96 6.16
C SER A 160 -0.72 -12.54 6.46
N LYS A 161 0.10 -11.75 7.16
CA LYS A 161 -0.16 -10.33 7.43
C LYS A 161 -0.34 -9.53 6.14
N ASN A 162 0.43 -9.85 5.10
CA ASN A 162 0.28 -9.23 3.79
C ASN A 162 -1.13 -9.46 3.20
N LYS A 163 -1.63 -10.70 3.24
CA LYS A 163 -3.00 -10.98 2.80
C LYS A 163 -4.05 -10.26 3.65
N LEU A 164 -3.86 -10.14 4.96
CA LEU A 164 -4.75 -9.35 5.81
C LEU A 164 -4.81 -7.89 5.37
N ALA A 165 -3.66 -7.29 5.06
CA ALA A 165 -3.57 -5.88 4.69
C ALA A 165 -4.02 -5.58 3.26
N LEU A 166 -3.90 -6.54 2.32
CA LEU A 166 -4.23 -6.31 0.90
C LEU A 166 -5.57 -6.90 0.51
N LYS A 167 -5.74 -8.21 0.70
CA LYS A 167 -6.91 -8.93 0.21
C LYS A 167 -8.11 -8.80 1.15
N TYR A 168 -7.87 -8.77 2.44
CA TYR A 168 -8.92 -8.74 3.47
C TYR A 168 -8.93 -7.41 4.24
N TYR A 169 -8.51 -6.33 3.59
CA TYR A 169 -8.32 -5.02 4.22
C TYR A 169 -9.51 -4.57 5.05
N ASP A 170 -10.72 -4.54 4.50
CA ASP A 170 -11.92 -4.06 5.20
C ASP A 170 -12.25 -4.88 6.45
N ASN A 171 -12.08 -6.22 6.37
CA ASN A 171 -12.31 -7.10 7.49
C ASN A 171 -11.22 -6.94 8.56
N PHE A 172 -9.97 -6.77 8.12
CA PHE A 172 -8.84 -6.58 9.00
C PHE A 172 -8.89 -5.19 9.66
N GLN A 173 -9.31 -4.15 8.95
CA GLN A 173 -9.53 -2.83 9.53
C GLN A 173 -10.61 -2.88 10.62
N ARG A 174 -11.76 -3.50 10.36
CA ARG A 174 -12.80 -3.70 11.38
C ARG A 174 -12.27 -4.44 12.61
N PHE A 175 -11.47 -5.48 12.41
CA PHE A 175 -10.81 -6.17 13.52
C PHE A 175 -9.94 -5.22 14.32
N THR A 176 -9.07 -4.43 13.67
CA THR A 176 -8.17 -3.50 14.37
C THR A 176 -8.93 -2.37 15.07
N ASP A 177 -10.04 -1.91 14.53
CA ASP A 177 -10.85 -0.82 15.12
C ASP A 177 -11.58 -1.28 16.39
N ASN A 178 -11.92 -2.57 16.47
CA ASN A 178 -12.67 -3.12 17.61
C ASN A 178 -11.78 -3.72 18.71
N ILE A 179 -10.48 -3.93 18.46
CA ILE A 179 -9.57 -4.42 19.49
C ILE A 179 -9.22 -3.34 20.52
N VAL A 180 -9.05 -3.78 21.78
CA VAL A 180 -8.60 -2.91 22.86
C VAL A 180 -7.12 -3.11 23.09
N LEU A 181 -6.30 -2.14 22.69
CA LEU A 181 -4.85 -2.20 22.85
C LEU A 181 -4.37 -1.76 24.24
N ASN A 182 -4.95 -0.77 24.87
CA ASN A 182 -4.80 -0.36 26.27
C ASN A 182 -5.56 0.95 26.49
N LYS A 183 -6.60 0.94 27.32
CA LYS A 183 -7.32 2.18 27.66
C LYS A 183 -6.68 2.99 28.80
N GLU A 184 -5.84 2.39 29.64
CA GLU A 184 -5.41 3.03 30.89
C GLU A 184 -4.11 3.86 30.78
N GLU A 185 -3.25 3.61 29.82
CA GLU A 185 -1.97 4.32 29.68
C GLU A 185 -1.97 5.43 28.61
N GLY A 186 -2.96 5.45 27.72
CA GLY A 186 -3.10 6.48 26.68
C GLY A 186 -3.30 7.90 27.24
N ASN A 187 -3.88 8.04 28.43
CA ASN A 187 -4.07 9.33 29.10
C ASN A 187 -2.75 9.91 29.66
N LYS A 188 -1.74 9.11 29.96
CA LYS A 188 -0.42 9.61 30.40
C LYS A 188 0.39 10.20 29.25
N LEU A 189 0.31 9.59 28.06
CA LEU A 189 1.06 10.07 26.88
C LEU A 189 0.48 11.37 26.29
N GLN A 190 -0.83 11.61 26.39
CA GLN A 190 -1.42 12.88 25.95
C GLN A 190 -1.02 14.07 26.84
N ASN A 191 -0.66 13.83 28.11
CA ASN A 191 -0.20 14.88 29.01
C ASN A 191 1.29 15.23 28.79
N ILE A 192 2.11 14.32 28.28
CA ILE A 192 3.53 14.60 27.99
C ILE A 192 3.67 15.47 26.73
N ASN A 193 2.81 15.30 25.73
CA ASN A 193 2.83 16.11 24.50
C ASN A 193 2.18 17.51 24.64
N ARG A 194 1.65 17.85 25.82
CA ARG A 194 1.13 19.21 26.12
C ARG A 194 2.11 20.11 26.89
N ILE A 195 3.29 19.61 27.24
CA ILE A 195 4.30 20.34 28.06
C ILE A 195 5.60 20.57 27.24
N GLY A 196 5.59 20.33 25.91
CA GLY A 196 6.71 20.59 25.02
C GLY A 196 6.38 21.66 23.98
#